data_f21edf2855c55f2d0a78761293846ed7
#
_entry.id   f21edf2855c55f2d0a78761293846ed7
#
_cell.length_a   1.000
_cell.length_b   1.000
_cell.length_c   1.000
_cell.angle_alpha   90.00
_cell.angle_beta   90.00
_cell.angle_gamma   90.00
#
_symmetry.space_group_name_H-M   'P 1'
#
loop_
_entity.id
_entity.type
_entity.pdbx_description
1 polymer ?
#
loop_
_entity_poly.entity_id
_entity_poly.type
_entity_poly.pdbx_seq_one_letter_code
_entity_poly.pdbx_strand_id
1 'polypeptide(L)'
;MKKLVALLLSFCLLFGMLAVASADAETKTGAAQGFGSEVKVTVTVEDGKITALDVDDKGETYPVAREDSVEKVIAAIIEANGTEGVDVNTGATFTCTAVVNAVNAALAEASDAPAAEMAFTAGTYEATAYGYNGNVTANVTFSESKLEAIEITASVETAHVGDVAYDIMIPEMIEANGSGVDGVSGATFTSRALRTIVNDAAEQAACTNLDAFKAAKIEHAAQDAINVTADVVVVGAGGAGIAAAAQATQNGNTVLVIEKNAEVGGNTLVSGGQFQSVMPYVVWDPADPDAETGVYAHNGQTYNKYKSVQGCINELKMILNWSEEPFDEEFYKENEFVAGDAAELSKHGVHQEYLPVLQDLKKEIQAYLDWAQPKLDAGIPENQLALFSTLNLHIFQTYYGGLRQSADKSQWIYGDIDLVKQFINDGQGLKEWLEDQGAHFLEDQQNTLIGALWYRENEYEPQDGNWGTYFVGPVKTIGEDNIMLRTTATDLIIEDGKVTGVKATRYDGTEVTAHATKGVVLATGGYAANINLVLENNI
;
A
#
# COMPACT_ATOMS: atom_id res chain seq x y z
N MET A 1 5.44 -52.53 27.22
CA MET A 1 5.00 -51.19 27.54
C MET A 1 4.68 -50.92 29.04
N LYS A 2 4.29 -51.88 29.86
CA LYS A 2 4.03 -51.67 31.33
C LYS A 2 5.30 -51.60 32.22
N LYS A 3 6.49 -51.93 31.74
CA LYS A 3 7.74 -51.83 32.50
C LYS A 3 8.54 -50.59 32.25
N LEU A 4 8.22 -49.80 31.24
CA LEU A 4 8.89 -48.52 30.91
C LEU A 4 8.25 -47.33 31.67
N VAL A 5 7.01 -47.43 32.05
CA VAL A 5 6.29 -46.39 32.82
C VAL A 5 6.66 -46.40 34.31
N ALA A 6 7.04 -47.56 34.83
CA ALA A 6 7.47 -47.67 36.23
C ALA A 6 8.89 -47.13 36.46
N LEU A 7 9.75 -47.02 35.43
CA LEU A 7 11.09 -46.49 35.57
C LEU A 7 11.13 -44.95 35.49
N LEU A 8 10.16 -44.33 34.84
CA LEU A 8 10.01 -42.88 34.76
C LEU A 8 9.36 -42.27 36.01
N LEU A 9 8.56 -43.03 36.73
CA LEU A 9 7.94 -42.58 38.00
C LEU A 9 8.87 -42.76 39.22
N SER A 10 9.92 -43.61 39.16
CA SER A 10 10.92 -43.73 40.20
C SER A 10 12.05 -42.69 40.15
N PHE A 11 12.20 -42.00 39.04
CA PHE A 11 13.23 -40.94 38.91
C PHE A 11 12.73 -39.57 39.37
N CYS A 12 11.41 -39.39 39.51
CA CYS A 12 10.81 -38.16 40.03
C CYS A 12 10.67 -38.10 41.57
N LEU A 13 11.05 -39.14 42.30
CA LEU A 13 10.86 -39.19 43.74
C LEU A 13 12.15 -39.19 44.58
N LEU A 14 13.34 -38.98 43.97
CA LEU A 14 14.64 -38.91 44.66
C LEU A 14 15.39 -37.57 44.50
N PHE A 15 14.73 -36.53 44.02
CA PHE A 15 15.29 -35.16 44.01
C PHE A 15 14.41 -34.19 44.83
N GLY A 16 13.88 -34.67 45.92
CA GLY A 16 13.26 -33.84 46.91
C GLY A 16 14.20 -33.66 48.12
N MET A 17 14.89 -32.55 48.16
CA MET A 17 15.51 -31.82 49.26
C MET A 17 16.94 -31.38 48.98
N LEU A 18 17.07 -30.44 48.07
CA LEU A 18 17.99 -29.31 48.24
C LEU A 18 17.15 -28.07 47.88
N ALA A 19 16.65 -27.36 48.88
CA ALA A 19 16.18 -26.02 48.70
C ALA A 19 17.37 -25.13 48.34
N VAL A 20 17.72 -25.12 47.07
CA VAL A 20 18.42 -24.00 46.47
C VAL A 20 17.32 -22.94 46.32
N ALA A 21 17.47 -21.81 46.97
CA ALA A 21 16.65 -20.64 46.70
C ALA A 21 16.74 -20.38 45.18
N SER A 22 15.71 -20.76 44.42
CA SER A 22 15.60 -20.31 43.05
C SER A 22 15.40 -18.80 43.15
N ALA A 23 16.32 -18.03 42.63
CA ALA A 23 16.06 -16.64 42.35
C ALA A 23 14.76 -16.60 41.48
N ASP A 24 13.82 -15.79 41.91
CA ASP A 24 12.57 -15.65 41.16
C ASP A 24 12.91 -15.15 39.76
N ALA A 25 12.48 -15.88 38.73
CA ALA A 25 12.62 -15.46 37.34
C ALA A 25 11.84 -14.16 37.17
N GLU A 26 12.53 -13.10 36.82
CA GLU A 26 11.92 -11.80 36.53
C GLU A 26 11.63 -11.70 35.04
N THR A 27 10.40 -11.32 34.69
CA THR A 27 10.02 -11.03 33.29
C THR A 27 9.89 -9.52 33.09
N LYS A 28 10.55 -9.01 32.06
CA LYS A 28 10.52 -7.60 31.65
C LYS A 28 9.99 -7.50 30.23
N THR A 29 9.19 -6.49 29.92
CA THR A 29 8.64 -6.28 28.59
C THR A 29 9.13 -4.97 28.00
N GLY A 30 9.38 -4.99 26.70
CA GLY A 30 9.73 -3.80 25.95
C GLY A 30 9.15 -3.87 24.53
N ALA A 31 9.07 -2.74 23.89
CA ALA A 31 8.56 -2.65 22.54
C ALA A 31 9.39 -1.67 21.71
N ALA A 32 9.46 -1.90 20.38
CA ALA A 32 10.09 -1.00 19.44
C ALA A 32 9.46 -1.14 18.06
N GLN A 33 9.49 -0.07 17.28
CA GLN A 33 8.96 -0.06 15.91
C GLN A 33 9.83 -0.92 14.99
N GLY A 34 9.21 -1.93 14.37
CA GLY A 34 9.78 -2.76 13.30
C GLY A 34 9.59 -2.16 11.92
N PHE A 35 9.61 -3.03 10.90
CA PHE A 35 9.38 -2.63 9.51
C PHE A 35 7.88 -2.36 9.24
N GLY A 36 7.02 -3.29 9.62
CA GLY A 36 5.58 -3.24 9.36
C GLY A 36 4.73 -2.94 10.59
N SER A 37 5.26 -3.20 11.80
CA SER A 37 4.51 -3.10 13.05
C SER A 37 5.42 -2.82 14.25
N GLU A 38 4.80 -2.61 15.41
CA GLU A 38 5.50 -2.64 16.69
C GLU A 38 5.91 -4.08 17.03
N VAL A 39 7.18 -4.29 17.31
CA VAL A 39 7.73 -5.57 17.81
C VAL A 39 7.75 -5.51 19.33
N LYS A 40 7.09 -6.46 20.00
CA LYS A 40 7.07 -6.57 21.46
C LYS A 40 7.93 -7.73 21.90
N VAL A 41 8.70 -7.52 22.97
CA VAL A 41 9.60 -8.54 23.52
C VAL A 41 9.30 -8.73 25.00
N THR A 42 9.23 -10.00 25.44
CA THR A 42 9.25 -10.39 26.84
C THR A 42 10.60 -11.03 27.14
N VAL A 43 11.39 -10.41 28.01
CA VAL A 43 12.72 -10.89 28.44
C VAL A 43 12.57 -11.58 29.78
N THR A 44 13.02 -12.82 29.89
CA THR A 44 13.13 -13.54 31.17
C THR A 44 14.55 -13.47 31.67
N VAL A 45 14.74 -12.96 32.89
CA VAL A 45 16.03 -12.81 33.53
C VAL A 45 16.07 -13.67 34.80
N GLU A 46 17.07 -14.53 34.94
CA GLU A 46 17.32 -15.35 36.13
C GLU A 46 18.78 -15.16 36.52
N ASP A 47 19.03 -14.84 37.80
CA ASP A 47 20.39 -14.60 38.34
C ASP A 47 21.21 -13.57 37.51
N GLY A 48 20.54 -12.53 36.98
CA GLY A 48 21.16 -11.49 36.15
C GLY A 48 21.50 -11.94 34.73
N LYS A 49 20.94 -13.07 34.27
CA LYS A 49 21.15 -13.60 32.92
C LYS A 49 19.83 -13.67 32.16
N ILE A 50 19.88 -13.31 30.91
CA ILE A 50 18.75 -13.51 29.98
C ILE A 50 18.67 -15.00 29.68
N THR A 51 17.56 -15.64 30.12
CA THR A 51 17.35 -17.08 29.95
C THR A 51 16.34 -17.38 28.84
N ALA A 52 15.44 -16.42 28.51
CA ALA A 52 14.49 -16.54 27.43
C ALA A 52 14.09 -15.18 26.87
N LEU A 53 13.73 -15.18 25.59
CA LEU A 53 13.17 -14.07 24.86
C LEU A 53 11.95 -14.57 24.09
N ASP A 54 10.78 -13.99 24.36
CA ASP A 54 9.58 -14.18 23.56
C ASP A 54 9.33 -12.91 22.74
N VAL A 55 9.18 -13.06 21.42
CA VAL A 55 9.06 -11.94 20.48
C VAL A 55 7.73 -12.04 19.74
N ASP A 56 6.85 -11.09 19.98
CA ASP A 56 5.61 -10.90 19.20
C ASP A 56 5.89 -9.92 18.05
N ASP A 57 6.04 -10.49 16.86
CA ASP A 57 6.38 -9.85 15.61
C ASP A 57 5.33 -10.13 14.51
N LYS A 58 4.08 -10.42 14.90
CA LYS A 58 2.99 -10.87 14.00
C LYS A 58 2.63 -9.90 12.87
N GLY A 59 2.92 -8.63 13.02
CA GLY A 59 2.69 -7.62 11.99
C GLY A 59 3.88 -7.38 11.06
N GLU A 60 4.98 -8.10 11.28
CA GLU A 60 6.18 -7.97 10.46
C GLU A 60 6.11 -8.85 9.20
N THR A 61 6.79 -8.40 8.14
CA THR A 61 6.97 -9.17 6.91
C THR A 61 8.44 -9.56 6.77
N TYR A 62 8.69 -10.81 6.39
CA TYR A 62 10.04 -11.35 6.27
C TYR A 62 10.40 -11.64 4.82
N PRO A 63 11.41 -10.96 4.25
CA PRO A 63 11.96 -11.31 2.94
C PRO A 63 12.83 -12.58 2.99
N VAL A 64 13.16 -13.06 4.19
CA VAL A 64 13.91 -14.29 4.49
C VAL A 64 13.19 -15.06 5.60
N ALA A 65 13.47 -16.35 5.74
CA ALA A 65 12.85 -17.16 6.79
C ALA A 65 13.16 -16.59 8.20
N ARG A 66 12.17 -16.66 9.12
CA ARG A 66 12.31 -16.16 10.49
C ARG A 66 13.47 -16.85 11.24
N GLU A 67 13.70 -18.15 10.97
CA GLU A 67 14.83 -18.92 11.51
C GLU A 67 16.19 -18.36 11.04
N ASP A 68 16.24 -17.75 9.87
CA ASP A 68 17.45 -17.17 9.31
C ASP A 68 17.67 -15.70 9.69
N SER A 69 16.74 -15.08 10.37
CA SER A 69 16.73 -13.68 10.76
C SER A 69 16.53 -13.49 12.27
N VAL A 70 15.29 -13.34 12.72
CA VAL A 70 14.93 -13.00 14.11
C VAL A 70 15.41 -14.06 15.11
N GLU A 71 15.28 -15.35 14.79
CA GLU A 71 15.72 -16.43 15.68
C GLU A 71 17.25 -16.40 15.93
N LYS A 72 18.04 -16.03 14.92
CA LYS A 72 19.49 -15.85 15.09
C LYS A 72 19.81 -14.68 16.02
N VAL A 73 19.07 -13.58 15.92
CA VAL A 73 19.25 -12.41 16.79
C VAL A 73 18.83 -12.76 18.23
N ILE A 74 17.71 -13.46 18.41
CA ILE A 74 17.27 -13.96 19.73
C ILE A 74 18.37 -14.82 20.37
N ALA A 75 18.89 -15.80 19.64
CA ALA A 75 19.95 -16.67 20.14
C ALA A 75 21.22 -15.89 20.49
N ALA A 76 21.61 -14.93 19.66
CA ALA A 76 22.81 -14.10 19.92
C ALA A 76 22.65 -13.20 21.17
N ILE A 77 21.44 -12.63 21.38
CA ILE A 77 21.15 -11.81 22.57
C ILE A 77 21.23 -12.67 23.85
N ILE A 78 20.68 -13.89 23.85
CA ILE A 78 20.72 -14.80 24.97
C ILE A 78 22.17 -15.23 25.23
N GLU A 79 22.95 -15.59 24.20
CA GLU A 79 24.34 -15.98 24.32
C GLU A 79 25.22 -14.84 24.83
N ALA A 80 25.04 -13.63 24.32
CA ALA A 80 25.77 -12.44 24.75
C ALA A 80 25.32 -11.91 26.13
N ASN A 81 24.19 -12.38 26.65
CA ASN A 81 23.50 -11.85 27.82
C ASN A 81 23.25 -10.34 27.72
N GLY A 82 22.91 -9.88 26.53
CA GLY A 82 22.67 -8.47 26.19
C GLY A 82 22.65 -8.24 24.70
N THR A 83 22.55 -6.98 24.30
CA THR A 83 22.41 -6.59 22.91
C THR A 83 23.69 -6.03 22.28
N GLU A 84 24.74 -5.79 23.08
CA GLU A 84 25.97 -5.19 22.59
C GLU A 84 26.71 -6.14 21.62
N GLY A 85 27.01 -5.64 20.43
CA GLY A 85 27.72 -6.42 19.40
C GLY A 85 26.88 -7.46 18.66
N VAL A 86 25.56 -7.52 18.88
CA VAL A 86 24.65 -8.42 18.16
C VAL A 86 24.49 -7.94 16.71
N ASP A 87 24.79 -8.81 15.74
CA ASP A 87 24.63 -8.52 14.32
C ASP A 87 23.16 -8.63 13.91
N VAL A 88 22.59 -7.53 13.42
CA VAL A 88 21.21 -7.43 12.94
C VAL A 88 21.08 -7.52 11.42
N ASN A 89 22.19 -7.65 10.68
CA ASN A 89 22.21 -7.70 9.20
C ASN A 89 21.83 -9.09 8.68
N THR A 90 20.57 -9.46 8.82
CA THR A 90 20.06 -10.81 8.52
C THR A 90 19.12 -10.87 7.32
N GLY A 91 19.02 -9.77 6.54
CA GLY A 91 17.99 -9.66 5.47
C GLY A 91 16.61 -9.18 5.99
N ALA A 92 16.36 -9.25 7.30
CA ALA A 92 15.23 -8.63 8.01
C ALA A 92 15.75 -7.57 9.00
N THR A 93 16.71 -6.77 8.59
CA THR A 93 17.50 -5.87 9.44
C THR A 93 16.63 -4.93 10.29
N PHE A 94 15.53 -4.42 9.76
CA PHE A 94 14.64 -3.52 10.48
C PHE A 94 13.93 -4.20 11.65
N THR A 95 13.37 -5.38 11.43
CA THR A 95 12.71 -6.18 12.46
C THR A 95 13.74 -6.64 13.50
N CYS A 96 14.91 -7.09 13.06
CA CYS A 96 15.99 -7.49 13.95
C CYS A 96 16.49 -6.33 14.82
N THR A 97 16.61 -5.12 14.25
CA THR A 97 16.93 -3.90 15.01
C THR A 97 15.83 -3.56 16.02
N ALA A 98 14.56 -3.73 15.65
CA ALA A 98 13.44 -3.53 16.57
C ALA A 98 13.49 -4.52 17.74
N VAL A 99 13.83 -5.79 17.50
CA VAL A 99 14.04 -6.78 18.58
C VAL A 99 15.12 -6.32 19.55
N VAL A 100 16.28 -5.89 19.05
CA VAL A 100 17.38 -5.35 19.88
C VAL A 100 16.92 -4.14 20.71
N ASN A 101 16.23 -3.20 20.07
CA ASN A 101 15.73 -2.00 20.75
C ASN A 101 14.66 -2.33 21.79
N ALA A 102 13.75 -3.26 21.50
CA ALA A 102 12.74 -3.71 22.45
C ALA A 102 13.35 -4.42 23.67
N VAL A 103 14.41 -5.22 23.45
CA VAL A 103 15.18 -5.83 24.56
C VAL A 103 15.86 -4.76 25.40
N ASN A 104 16.48 -3.76 24.79
CA ASN A 104 17.07 -2.64 25.53
C ASN A 104 16.02 -1.89 26.36
N ALA A 105 14.86 -1.64 25.80
CA ALA A 105 13.73 -1.02 26.50
C ALA A 105 13.23 -1.88 27.67
N ALA A 106 13.19 -3.22 27.51
CA ALA A 106 12.80 -4.15 28.57
C ALA A 106 13.83 -4.21 29.71
N LEU A 107 15.12 -4.15 29.38
CA LEU A 107 16.22 -4.25 30.32
C LEU A 107 16.58 -2.90 30.98
N ALA A 108 16.13 -1.79 30.41
CA ALA A 108 16.28 -0.49 31.06
C ALA A 108 15.61 -0.56 32.43
N GLU A 109 16.40 -0.46 33.51
CA GLU A 109 15.85 -0.39 34.86
C GLU A 109 14.95 0.83 34.91
N ALA A 110 13.72 0.66 35.44
CA ALA A 110 12.89 1.80 35.82
C ALA A 110 13.69 2.53 36.92
N SER A 111 14.46 3.51 36.54
CA SER A 111 15.19 4.36 37.46
C SER A 111 14.15 5.23 38.16
N ASP A 112 13.86 4.91 39.44
CA ASP A 112 13.15 5.81 40.36
C ASP A 112 13.99 7.07 40.72
N ALA A 113 15.13 7.28 40.07
CA ALA A 113 15.85 8.53 40.12
C ALA A 113 15.04 9.60 39.37
N PRO A 114 14.86 10.81 39.94
CA PRO A 114 14.26 11.90 39.20
C PRO A 114 15.02 12.05 37.88
N ALA A 115 14.30 12.04 36.76
CA ALA A 115 14.91 12.15 35.43
C ALA A 115 15.88 13.32 35.46
N ALA A 116 17.20 13.03 35.24
CA ALA A 116 18.17 14.08 35.23
C ALA A 116 17.74 15.13 34.22
N GLU A 117 17.65 16.39 34.60
CA GLU A 117 17.24 17.49 33.72
C GLU A 117 18.12 17.45 32.47
N MET A 118 17.52 17.34 31.30
CA MET A 118 18.21 17.43 30.03
C MET A 118 18.68 18.88 29.85
N ALA A 119 19.95 19.05 29.57
CA ALA A 119 20.56 20.34 29.27
C ALA A 119 21.28 20.27 27.92
N PHE A 120 21.26 21.38 27.21
CA PHE A 120 21.85 21.54 25.89
C PHE A 120 22.72 22.80 25.83
N THR A 121 23.65 22.83 24.91
CA THR A 121 24.25 24.09 24.48
C THR A 121 23.23 24.79 23.57
N ALA A 122 22.75 25.97 24.00
CA ALA A 122 21.77 26.71 23.23
C ALA A 122 22.32 27.11 21.85
N GLY A 123 21.53 26.92 20.81
CA GLY A 123 21.92 27.21 19.42
C GLY A 123 21.03 26.50 18.39
N THR A 124 21.34 26.75 17.13
CA THR A 124 20.70 26.05 15.99
C THR A 124 21.75 25.17 15.33
N TYR A 125 21.41 23.91 15.14
CA TYR A 125 22.28 22.86 14.63
C TYR A 125 21.66 22.27 13.36
N GLU A 126 22.42 22.25 12.27
CA GLU A 126 22.02 21.60 11.03
C GLU A 126 22.39 20.12 11.06
N ALA A 127 21.45 19.28 10.69
CA ALA A 127 21.68 17.86 10.51
C ALA A 127 20.92 17.33 9.27
N THR A 128 21.44 16.21 8.71
CA THR A 128 20.92 15.61 7.49
C THR A 128 20.84 14.09 7.65
N ALA A 129 19.72 13.49 7.23
CA ALA A 129 19.57 12.05 7.18
C ALA A 129 18.87 11.63 5.89
N TYR A 130 19.03 10.35 5.50
CA TYR A 130 18.40 9.80 4.29
C TYR A 130 16.98 9.36 4.61
N GLY A 131 16.01 9.94 3.88
CA GLY A 131 14.59 9.57 3.92
C GLY A 131 14.25 8.45 2.94
N TYR A 132 13.11 8.56 2.25
CA TYR A 132 12.71 7.61 1.22
C TYR A 132 13.28 7.98 -0.16
N ASN A 133 13.07 9.22 -0.61
CA ASN A 133 13.49 9.69 -1.93
C ASN A 133 14.90 10.29 -1.93
N GLY A 134 15.47 10.59 -0.78
CA GLY A 134 16.79 11.21 -0.67
C GLY A 134 17.04 11.85 0.69
N ASN A 135 17.99 12.79 0.70
CA ASN A 135 18.35 13.47 1.92
C ASN A 135 17.26 14.46 2.36
N VAL A 136 16.99 14.41 3.66
CA VAL A 136 16.23 15.42 4.39
C VAL A 136 17.21 16.18 5.26
N THR A 137 17.18 17.51 5.24
CA THR A 137 18.01 18.40 6.06
C THR A 137 17.13 19.30 6.88
N ALA A 138 17.46 19.48 8.15
CA ALA A 138 16.76 20.41 9.03
C ALA A 138 17.70 21.20 9.93
N ASN A 139 17.27 22.41 10.30
CA ASN A 139 17.78 23.21 11.39
C ASN A 139 17.03 22.88 12.67
N VAL A 140 17.72 22.41 13.68
CA VAL A 140 17.16 22.07 15.00
C VAL A 140 17.66 23.08 16.02
N THR A 141 16.76 23.77 16.69
CA THR A 141 17.11 24.81 17.66
C THR A 141 16.84 24.34 19.08
N PHE A 142 17.86 24.47 19.93
CA PHE A 142 17.76 24.19 21.35
C PHE A 142 17.99 25.47 22.18
N SER A 143 17.23 25.62 23.27
CA SER A 143 17.59 26.46 24.41
C SER A 143 18.50 25.64 25.36
N GLU A 144 18.87 26.21 26.51
CA GLU A 144 19.68 25.49 27.51
C GLU A 144 18.96 24.25 28.10
N SER A 145 17.62 24.15 27.96
CA SER A 145 16.83 23.06 28.57
C SER A 145 15.80 22.41 27.63
N LYS A 146 15.59 22.95 26.42
CA LYS A 146 14.50 22.49 25.55
C LYS A 146 14.86 22.48 24.07
N LEU A 147 14.24 21.55 23.36
CA LEU A 147 14.04 21.57 21.91
C LEU A 147 12.98 22.60 21.58
N GLU A 148 13.37 23.70 20.90
CA GLU A 148 12.49 24.85 20.64
C GLU A 148 11.88 24.83 19.25
N ALA A 149 12.63 24.36 18.23
CA ALA A 149 12.17 24.33 16.86
C ALA A 149 12.90 23.28 16.00
N ILE A 150 12.19 22.78 15.01
CA ILE A 150 12.73 21.95 13.92
C ILE A 150 12.21 22.57 12.61
N GLU A 151 13.11 23.03 11.75
CA GLU A 151 12.80 23.63 10.46
C GLU A 151 13.40 22.79 9.34
N ILE A 152 12.56 22.19 8.51
CA ILE A 152 13.03 21.44 7.32
C ILE A 152 13.54 22.44 6.29
N THR A 153 14.83 22.40 5.99
CA THR A 153 15.50 23.33 5.05
C THR A 153 15.66 22.73 3.66
N ALA A 154 15.70 21.41 3.55
CA ALA A 154 15.71 20.70 2.27
C ALA A 154 15.04 19.33 2.43
N SER A 155 14.18 18.99 1.47
CA SER A 155 13.52 17.68 1.38
C SER A 155 13.15 17.40 -0.07
N VAL A 156 13.24 16.13 -0.46
CA VAL A 156 12.76 15.58 -1.74
C VAL A 156 11.73 14.48 -1.52
N GLU A 157 11.17 14.42 -0.32
CA GLU A 157 10.13 13.46 0.02
C GLU A 157 8.85 13.72 -0.79
N THR A 158 8.07 12.66 -1.01
CA THR A 158 6.81 12.76 -1.76
C THR A 158 5.79 13.54 -0.95
N ALA A 159 5.22 14.59 -1.56
CA ALA A 159 4.14 15.37 -0.97
C ALA A 159 2.93 14.50 -0.64
N HIS A 160 2.25 14.78 0.47
CA HIS A 160 1.12 14.02 1.02
C HIS A 160 1.43 12.55 1.38
N VAL A 161 2.71 12.15 1.37
CA VAL A 161 3.16 10.82 1.77
C VAL A 161 4.26 10.93 2.81
N GLY A 162 5.44 11.40 2.41
CA GLY A 162 6.59 11.51 3.31
C GLY A 162 6.52 12.75 4.20
N ASP A 163 6.15 13.89 3.63
CA ASP A 163 6.10 15.18 4.32
C ASP A 163 5.07 15.24 5.46
N VAL A 164 4.03 14.40 5.43
CA VAL A 164 3.06 14.26 6.54
C VAL A 164 3.75 13.94 7.87
N ALA A 165 4.92 13.30 7.84
CA ALA A 165 5.71 13.03 9.03
C ALA A 165 6.19 14.34 9.71
N TYR A 166 6.43 15.40 8.94
CA TYR A 166 6.86 16.69 9.50
C TYR A 166 5.75 17.35 10.29
N ASP A 167 4.53 17.36 9.74
CA ASP A 167 3.37 18.03 10.35
C ASP A 167 2.93 17.35 11.65
N ILE A 168 3.17 16.05 11.78
CA ILE A 168 2.77 15.25 12.95
C ILE A 168 3.91 15.18 13.96
N MET A 169 5.10 14.75 13.55
CA MET A 169 6.17 14.43 14.49
C MET A 169 6.88 15.67 15.02
N ILE A 170 7.02 16.74 14.23
CA ILE A 170 7.73 17.96 14.69
C ILE A 170 7.06 18.57 15.91
N PRO A 171 5.74 18.85 15.92
CA PRO A 171 5.05 19.34 17.12
C PRO A 171 5.19 18.38 18.31
N GLU A 172 5.02 17.08 18.08
CA GLU A 172 5.13 16.07 19.14
C GLU A 172 6.56 16.00 19.73
N MET A 173 7.61 16.08 18.91
CA MET A 173 9.00 16.11 19.37
C MET A 173 9.32 17.34 20.22
N ILE A 174 8.80 18.50 19.82
CA ILE A 174 8.97 19.76 20.58
C ILE A 174 8.23 19.67 21.92
N GLU A 175 7.01 19.17 21.93
CA GLU A 175 6.21 19.02 23.16
C GLU A 175 6.83 17.99 24.10
N ALA A 176 7.27 16.83 23.57
CA ALA A 176 7.95 15.79 24.33
C ALA A 176 9.33 16.22 24.84
N ASN A 177 9.91 17.29 24.29
CA ASN A 177 11.31 17.64 24.46
C ASN A 177 12.24 16.48 24.11
N GLY A 178 11.99 15.79 23.01
CA GLY A 178 12.74 14.62 22.61
C GLY A 178 12.31 14.01 21.28
N SER A 179 12.96 12.90 20.91
CA SER A 179 12.76 12.27 19.60
C SER A 179 12.02 10.92 19.65
N GLY A 180 11.60 10.45 20.84
CA GLY A 180 10.98 9.15 21.04
C GLY A 180 9.52 9.05 20.58
N VAL A 181 8.97 10.10 19.97
CA VAL A 181 7.59 10.15 19.47
C VAL A 181 7.33 9.07 18.40
N ASP A 182 6.07 8.65 18.25
CA ASP A 182 5.70 7.61 17.31
C ASP A 182 5.94 8.02 15.85
N GLY A 183 6.30 7.04 15.02
CA GLY A 183 6.43 7.26 13.58
C GLY A 183 5.09 7.27 12.89
N VAL A 184 5.03 7.96 11.77
CA VAL A 184 3.81 8.10 10.97
C VAL A 184 3.66 6.91 10.03
N SER A 185 2.54 6.21 10.14
CA SER A 185 2.18 5.10 9.23
C SER A 185 2.11 5.61 7.78
N GLY A 186 2.77 4.91 6.86
CA GLY A 186 2.92 5.34 5.47
C GLY A 186 4.16 6.20 5.19
N ALA A 187 4.72 6.89 6.20
CA ALA A 187 5.91 7.74 6.11
C ALA A 187 7.10 7.22 6.95
N THR A 188 7.28 5.91 7.05
CA THR A 188 8.23 5.25 7.96
C THR A 188 9.68 5.70 7.76
N PHE A 189 10.13 5.83 6.52
CA PHE A 189 11.51 6.24 6.20
C PHE A 189 11.75 7.70 6.57
N THR A 190 10.82 8.58 6.24
CA THR A 190 10.87 10.00 6.59
C THR A 190 10.81 10.21 8.10
N SER A 191 9.94 9.46 8.80
CA SER A 191 9.88 9.45 10.27
C SER A 191 11.22 9.07 10.90
N ARG A 192 11.89 8.07 10.35
CA ARG A 192 13.22 7.67 10.81
C ARG A 192 14.28 8.73 10.54
N ALA A 193 14.28 9.30 9.32
CA ALA A 193 15.18 10.38 8.96
C ALA A 193 15.04 11.57 9.92
N LEU A 194 13.80 11.96 10.23
CA LEU A 194 13.53 13.05 11.17
C LEU A 194 14.05 12.76 12.58
N ARG A 195 13.84 11.54 13.10
CA ARG A 195 14.42 11.14 14.39
C ARG A 195 15.95 11.18 14.38
N THR A 196 16.57 10.70 13.30
CA THR A 196 18.03 10.72 13.14
C THR A 196 18.54 12.15 13.16
N ILE A 197 17.94 13.05 12.39
CA ILE A 197 18.29 14.47 12.32
C ILE A 197 18.23 15.11 13.71
N VAL A 198 17.15 14.89 14.44
CA VAL A 198 16.93 15.51 15.75
C VAL A 198 17.90 14.94 16.80
N ASN A 199 18.23 13.65 16.72
CA ASN A 199 19.22 13.01 17.58
C ASN A 199 20.64 13.54 17.31
N ASP A 200 21.04 13.63 16.04
CA ASP A 200 22.35 14.16 15.64
C ASP A 200 22.51 15.63 16.07
N ALA A 201 21.46 16.41 15.94
CA ALA A 201 21.45 17.80 16.41
C ALA A 201 21.54 17.90 17.93
N ALA A 202 20.88 17.00 18.68
CA ALA A 202 20.99 16.94 20.14
C ALA A 202 22.40 16.53 20.59
N GLU A 203 23.07 15.63 19.88
CA GLU A 203 24.48 15.29 20.10
C GLU A 203 25.40 16.49 19.85
N GLN A 204 25.19 17.24 18.76
CA GLN A 204 25.92 18.47 18.47
C GLN A 204 25.70 19.55 19.56
N ALA A 205 24.47 19.62 20.09
CA ALA A 205 24.12 20.50 21.20
C ALA A 205 24.66 20.03 22.57
N ALA A 206 25.46 18.97 22.59
CA ALA A 206 26.02 18.36 23.82
C ALA A 206 24.94 18.01 24.86
N CYS A 207 23.85 17.38 24.43
CA CYS A 207 22.76 16.91 25.29
C CYS A 207 23.33 16.07 26.45
N THR A 208 23.05 16.47 27.70
CA THR A 208 23.62 15.82 28.90
C THR A 208 23.02 14.44 29.17
N ASN A 209 21.82 14.14 28.62
CA ASN A 209 21.18 12.84 28.75
C ASN A 209 20.49 12.47 27.43
N LEU A 210 21.28 12.05 26.46
CA LEU A 210 20.81 11.71 25.11
C LEU A 210 19.85 10.51 25.10
N ASP A 211 20.02 9.54 25.99
CA ASP A 211 19.14 8.36 26.06
C ASP A 211 17.74 8.77 26.53
N ALA A 212 17.67 9.64 27.54
CA ALA A 212 16.38 10.21 27.97
C ALA A 212 15.73 11.05 26.85
N PHE A 213 16.52 11.82 26.08
CA PHE A 213 16.04 12.57 24.93
C PHE A 213 15.46 11.65 23.82
N LYS A 214 16.18 10.57 23.51
CA LYS A 214 15.75 9.56 22.54
C LYS A 214 14.51 8.78 22.99
N ALA A 215 14.26 8.67 24.29
CA ALA A 215 13.11 7.96 24.86
C ALA A 215 11.91 8.88 25.15
N ALA A 216 12.11 10.19 25.17
CA ALA A 216 11.05 11.13 25.50
C ALA A 216 9.97 11.17 24.40
N LYS A 217 8.74 10.88 24.79
CA LYS A 217 7.56 10.79 23.92
C LYS A 217 6.34 11.35 24.60
N ILE A 218 5.30 11.59 23.83
CA ILE A 218 3.97 11.91 24.34
C ILE A 218 3.22 10.58 24.50
N GLU A 219 2.65 10.36 25.66
CA GLU A 219 1.74 9.26 25.88
C GLU A 219 0.33 9.69 25.44
N HIS A 220 -0.13 9.15 24.33
CA HIS A 220 -1.50 9.34 23.85
C HIS A 220 -2.43 8.44 24.64
N ALA A 221 -3.30 9.02 25.46
CA ALA A 221 -4.30 8.27 26.20
C ALA A 221 -5.56 8.06 25.34
N ALA A 222 -6.07 6.84 25.33
CA ALA A 222 -7.36 6.55 24.70
C ALA A 222 -8.46 7.45 25.27
N GLN A 223 -9.27 7.99 24.37
CA GLN A 223 -10.44 8.80 24.71
C GLN A 223 -11.65 7.88 24.92
N ASP A 224 -12.80 8.46 25.28
CA ASP A 224 -14.05 7.73 25.32
C ASP A 224 -14.36 7.10 23.95
N ALA A 225 -14.91 5.88 23.98
CA ALA A 225 -15.23 5.14 22.76
C ALA A 225 -16.16 5.92 21.83
N ILE A 226 -15.80 6.01 20.56
CA ILE A 226 -16.56 6.70 19.52
C ILE A 226 -17.59 5.75 18.93
N ASN A 227 -18.88 6.13 18.99
CA ASN A 227 -19.96 5.42 18.32
C ASN A 227 -20.58 6.37 17.29
N VAL A 228 -20.52 6.01 16.02
CA VAL A 228 -20.99 6.82 14.91
C VAL A 228 -21.86 5.99 13.97
N THR A 229 -22.83 6.64 13.32
CA THR A 229 -23.70 6.01 12.35
C THR A 229 -23.70 6.83 11.06
N ALA A 230 -23.52 6.15 9.92
CA ALA A 230 -23.64 6.74 8.59
C ALA A 230 -24.48 5.82 7.69
N ASP A 231 -24.91 6.31 6.53
CA ASP A 231 -25.54 5.46 5.52
C ASP A 231 -24.53 4.46 4.94
N VAL A 232 -23.34 4.95 4.62
CA VAL A 232 -22.25 4.16 4.04
C VAL A 232 -20.99 4.37 4.87
N VAL A 233 -20.35 3.27 5.30
CA VAL A 233 -19.02 3.28 5.90
C VAL A 233 -18.03 2.75 4.88
N VAL A 234 -16.97 3.53 4.59
CA VAL A 234 -15.91 3.16 3.65
C VAL A 234 -14.64 2.89 4.42
N VAL A 235 -14.00 1.74 4.18
CA VAL A 235 -12.74 1.35 4.81
C VAL A 235 -11.62 1.48 3.80
N GLY A 236 -10.71 2.42 4.05
CA GLY A 236 -9.60 2.79 3.17
C GLY A 236 -9.89 4.06 2.38
N ALA A 237 -9.00 5.04 2.45
CA ALA A 237 -9.07 6.33 1.76
C ALA A 237 -8.10 6.43 0.56
N GLY A 238 -7.80 5.30 -0.10
CA GLY A 238 -7.16 5.28 -1.41
C GLY A 238 -8.13 5.70 -2.51
N GLY A 239 -7.68 5.70 -3.77
CA GLY A 239 -8.48 6.15 -4.91
C GLY A 239 -9.88 5.52 -4.99
N ALA A 240 -9.98 4.19 -4.79
CA ALA A 240 -11.27 3.49 -4.81
C ALA A 240 -12.20 3.92 -3.66
N GLY A 241 -11.67 4.06 -2.45
CA GLY A 241 -12.47 4.43 -1.27
C GLY A 241 -12.95 5.88 -1.34
N ILE A 242 -12.09 6.80 -1.71
CA ILE A 242 -12.43 8.21 -1.87
C ILE A 242 -13.45 8.40 -3.00
N ALA A 243 -13.29 7.69 -4.14
CA ALA A 243 -14.28 7.75 -5.21
C ALA A 243 -15.65 7.19 -4.78
N ALA A 244 -15.67 6.05 -4.09
CA ALA A 244 -16.90 5.45 -3.57
C ALA A 244 -17.59 6.37 -2.56
N ALA A 245 -16.82 6.97 -1.63
CA ALA A 245 -17.32 7.89 -0.62
C ALA A 245 -17.91 9.17 -1.26
N ALA A 246 -17.18 9.78 -2.20
CA ALA A 246 -17.64 10.98 -2.90
C ALA A 246 -18.92 10.71 -3.71
N GLN A 247 -18.95 9.59 -4.44
CA GLN A 247 -20.15 9.20 -5.20
C GLN A 247 -21.34 8.91 -4.27
N ALA A 248 -21.11 8.23 -3.15
CA ALA A 248 -22.18 8.01 -2.17
C ALA A 248 -22.72 9.34 -1.61
N THR A 249 -21.83 10.29 -1.34
CA THR A 249 -22.20 11.64 -0.88
C THR A 249 -23.00 12.40 -1.95
N GLN A 250 -22.58 12.36 -3.21
CA GLN A 250 -23.31 12.95 -4.33
C GLN A 250 -24.71 12.35 -4.51
N ASN A 251 -24.86 11.07 -4.16
CA ASN A 251 -26.16 10.37 -4.16
C ASN A 251 -27.02 10.69 -2.91
N GLY A 252 -26.60 11.64 -2.06
CA GLY A 252 -27.34 12.12 -0.90
C GLY A 252 -27.21 11.23 0.35
N ASN A 253 -26.20 10.35 0.42
CA ASN A 253 -25.94 9.54 1.59
C ASN A 253 -25.03 10.27 2.58
N THR A 254 -25.20 9.99 3.87
CA THR A 254 -24.18 10.27 4.87
C THR A 254 -23.08 9.22 4.77
N VAL A 255 -21.82 9.67 4.82
CA VAL A 255 -20.65 8.81 4.62
C VAL A 255 -19.67 8.99 5.77
N LEU A 256 -19.03 7.90 6.18
CA LEU A 256 -17.86 7.90 7.03
C LEU A 256 -16.74 7.11 6.33
N VAL A 257 -15.56 7.71 6.23
CA VAL A 257 -14.35 7.03 5.72
C VAL A 257 -13.41 6.75 6.90
N ILE A 258 -12.87 5.53 6.97
CA ILE A 258 -11.90 5.11 7.99
C ILE A 258 -10.58 4.80 7.28
N GLU A 259 -9.50 5.51 7.63
CA GLU A 259 -8.18 5.37 7.02
C GLU A 259 -7.10 5.18 8.10
N LYS A 260 -6.27 4.17 7.93
CA LYS A 260 -5.18 3.86 8.87
C LYS A 260 -4.01 4.84 8.80
N ASN A 261 -3.76 5.41 7.62
CA ASN A 261 -2.67 6.36 7.42
C ASN A 261 -3.05 7.76 7.93
N ALA A 262 -2.07 8.61 8.00
CA ALA A 262 -2.25 9.98 8.45
C ALA A 262 -2.77 10.92 7.35
N GLU A 263 -2.88 10.42 6.12
CA GLU A 263 -3.37 11.15 4.96
C GLU A 263 -4.15 10.21 4.02
N VAL A 264 -5.05 10.77 3.24
CA VAL A 264 -5.74 10.05 2.16
C VAL A 264 -4.77 9.76 1.01
N GLY A 265 -5.10 8.80 0.16
CA GLY A 265 -4.34 8.57 -1.07
C GLY A 265 -3.86 7.13 -1.28
N GLY A 266 -3.23 6.55 -0.27
CA GLY A 266 -2.69 5.19 -0.37
C GLY A 266 -1.78 5.01 -1.59
N ASN A 267 -1.83 3.82 -2.21
CA ASN A 267 -1.01 3.52 -3.39
C ASN A 267 -1.35 4.36 -4.63
N THR A 268 -2.51 5.01 -4.69
CA THR A 268 -2.87 5.87 -5.80
C THR A 268 -1.97 7.09 -5.87
N LEU A 269 -1.56 7.68 -4.73
CA LEU A 269 -0.64 8.83 -4.72
C LEU A 269 0.76 8.51 -5.25
N VAL A 270 1.23 7.27 -5.05
CA VAL A 270 2.57 6.82 -5.44
C VAL A 270 2.61 6.09 -6.78
N SER A 271 1.47 6.01 -7.47
CA SER A 271 1.36 5.48 -8.83
C SER A 271 1.77 6.51 -9.89
N GLY A 272 1.89 6.08 -11.15
CA GLY A 272 2.07 6.99 -12.28
C GLY A 272 0.86 7.90 -12.56
N GLY A 273 -0.30 7.60 -11.98
CA GLY A 273 -1.51 8.43 -12.03
C GLY A 273 -2.34 8.29 -13.31
N GLN A 274 -1.85 7.60 -14.32
CA GLN A 274 -2.61 7.38 -15.55
C GLN A 274 -3.66 6.28 -15.34
N PHE A 275 -4.77 6.38 -16.04
CA PHE A 275 -5.77 5.32 -16.12
C PHE A 275 -6.19 5.04 -17.56
N GLN A 276 -6.59 3.82 -17.84
CA GLN A 276 -7.03 3.39 -19.16
C GLN A 276 -8.55 3.52 -19.32
N SER A 277 -8.97 4.24 -20.36
CA SER A 277 -10.37 4.34 -20.76
C SER A 277 -10.46 4.56 -22.27
N VAL A 278 -11.44 3.96 -22.91
CA VAL A 278 -11.71 4.22 -24.32
C VAL A 278 -12.45 5.55 -24.45
N MET A 279 -11.86 6.50 -25.15
CA MET A 279 -12.47 7.80 -25.44
C MET A 279 -13.01 7.80 -26.89
N PRO A 280 -14.30 7.59 -27.11
CA PRO A 280 -14.85 7.38 -28.45
C PRO A 280 -14.68 8.60 -29.39
N TYR A 281 -14.57 9.80 -28.85
CA TYR A 281 -14.43 11.04 -29.62
C TYR A 281 -13.03 11.25 -30.21
N VAL A 282 -11.99 10.56 -29.72
CA VAL A 282 -10.59 10.69 -30.22
C VAL A 282 -10.08 9.47 -30.97
N VAL A 283 -10.89 8.42 -31.14
CA VAL A 283 -10.53 7.20 -31.88
C VAL A 283 -11.33 7.07 -33.16
N TRP A 284 -10.99 6.10 -33.99
CA TRP A 284 -11.75 5.80 -35.20
C TRP A 284 -13.23 5.56 -34.91
N ASP A 285 -14.11 6.17 -35.70
CA ASP A 285 -15.55 6.04 -35.56
C ASP A 285 -16.14 5.39 -36.83
N PRO A 286 -16.77 4.22 -36.72
CA PRO A 286 -17.40 3.57 -37.88
C PRO A 286 -18.56 4.38 -38.50
N ALA A 287 -19.18 5.30 -37.75
CA ALA A 287 -20.25 6.15 -38.24
C ALA A 287 -19.73 7.31 -39.11
N ASP A 288 -18.51 7.79 -38.84
CA ASP A 288 -17.80 8.80 -39.63
C ASP A 288 -16.30 8.47 -39.68
N PRO A 289 -15.92 7.45 -40.48
CA PRO A 289 -14.58 6.87 -40.44
C PRO A 289 -13.48 7.80 -40.97
N ASP A 290 -13.81 8.81 -41.76
CA ASP A 290 -12.89 9.80 -42.33
C ASP A 290 -12.81 11.09 -41.50
N ALA A 291 -13.56 11.22 -40.41
CA ALA A 291 -13.50 12.37 -39.54
C ALA A 291 -12.08 12.51 -38.93
N GLU A 292 -11.49 13.69 -39.08
CA GLU A 292 -10.19 14.02 -38.46
C GLU A 292 -10.34 14.48 -37.00
N THR A 293 -11.55 14.84 -36.61
CA THR A 293 -11.87 15.37 -35.28
C THR A 293 -13.10 14.67 -34.71
N GLY A 294 -13.25 14.76 -33.38
CA GLY A 294 -14.43 14.35 -32.66
C GLY A 294 -14.81 15.36 -31.59
N VAL A 295 -16.07 15.34 -31.16
CA VAL A 295 -16.61 16.24 -30.16
C VAL A 295 -16.75 15.51 -28.84
N TYR A 296 -16.11 16.03 -27.79
CA TYR A 296 -16.27 15.50 -26.45
C TYR A 296 -17.63 15.93 -25.87
N ALA A 297 -18.48 14.97 -25.59
CA ALA A 297 -19.86 15.24 -25.19
C ALA A 297 -19.94 16.05 -23.88
N HIS A 298 -19.02 15.85 -22.97
CA HIS A 298 -19.03 16.49 -21.66
C HIS A 298 -18.76 18.00 -21.72
N ASN A 299 -17.72 18.42 -22.43
CA ASN A 299 -17.37 19.84 -22.52
C ASN A 299 -17.71 20.50 -23.87
N GLY A 300 -18.17 19.73 -24.86
CA GLY A 300 -18.54 20.21 -26.20
C GLY A 300 -17.34 20.67 -27.05
N GLN A 301 -16.10 20.45 -26.59
CA GLN A 301 -14.91 20.81 -27.35
C GLN A 301 -14.62 19.80 -28.45
N THR A 302 -13.91 20.26 -29.47
CA THR A 302 -13.51 19.45 -30.62
C THR A 302 -12.05 19.06 -30.46
N TYR A 303 -11.76 17.76 -30.53
CA TYR A 303 -10.41 17.20 -30.43
C TYR A 303 -10.01 16.49 -31.71
N ASN A 304 -8.71 16.52 -32.05
CA ASN A 304 -8.17 15.72 -33.12
C ASN A 304 -8.22 14.23 -32.75
N LYS A 305 -8.59 13.41 -33.73
CA LYS A 305 -8.52 11.95 -33.55
C LYS A 305 -7.06 11.50 -33.43
N TYR A 306 -6.80 10.64 -32.49
CA TYR A 306 -5.48 10.05 -32.28
C TYR A 306 -5.08 9.22 -33.48
N LYS A 307 -3.78 9.20 -33.76
CA LYS A 307 -3.23 8.43 -34.85
C LYS A 307 -2.78 7.06 -34.38
N SER A 308 -2.93 6.07 -35.25
CA SER A 308 -2.42 4.73 -35.03
C SER A 308 -0.91 4.74 -34.84
N VAL A 309 -0.37 3.73 -34.20
CA VAL A 309 1.07 3.53 -34.01
C VAL A 309 1.53 2.37 -34.88
N GLN A 310 2.75 2.42 -35.37
CA GLN A 310 3.32 1.39 -36.21
C GLN A 310 3.26 0.02 -35.51
N GLY A 311 2.59 -0.92 -36.11
CA GLY A 311 2.39 -2.28 -35.61
C GLY A 311 0.98 -2.57 -35.06
N CYS A 312 0.19 -1.57 -34.71
CA CYS A 312 -1.20 -1.77 -34.26
C CYS A 312 -2.03 -2.61 -35.22
N ILE A 313 -1.91 -2.33 -36.53
CA ILE A 313 -2.65 -3.09 -37.57
C ILE A 313 -2.22 -4.56 -37.60
N ASN A 314 -0.96 -4.88 -37.35
CA ASN A 314 -0.53 -6.27 -37.27
C ASN A 314 -1.12 -6.99 -36.07
N GLU A 315 -1.22 -6.32 -34.92
CA GLU A 315 -1.89 -6.86 -33.74
C GLU A 315 -3.39 -7.07 -33.99
N LEU A 316 -4.07 -6.09 -34.61
CA LEU A 316 -5.47 -6.26 -34.98
C LEU A 316 -5.67 -7.42 -35.95
N LYS A 317 -4.80 -7.62 -36.93
CA LYS A 317 -4.83 -8.77 -37.85
C LYS A 317 -4.58 -10.08 -37.12
N MET A 318 -3.73 -10.11 -36.11
CA MET A 318 -3.52 -11.28 -35.26
C MET A 318 -4.80 -11.62 -34.49
N ILE A 319 -5.44 -10.63 -33.87
CA ILE A 319 -6.70 -10.83 -33.14
C ILE A 319 -7.82 -11.26 -34.08
N LEU A 320 -7.92 -10.68 -35.28
CA LEU A 320 -8.89 -11.08 -36.29
C LEU A 320 -8.77 -12.57 -36.65
N ASN A 321 -7.53 -13.11 -36.66
CA ASN A 321 -7.23 -14.51 -36.94
C ASN A 321 -7.16 -15.39 -35.69
N TRP A 322 -7.50 -14.88 -34.52
CA TRP A 322 -7.52 -15.66 -33.29
C TRP A 322 -8.46 -16.86 -33.40
N SER A 323 -8.03 -18.03 -32.96
CA SER A 323 -8.85 -19.24 -32.98
C SER A 323 -10.10 -19.08 -32.09
N GLU A 324 -11.28 -19.44 -32.63
CA GLU A 324 -12.54 -19.42 -31.88
C GLU A 324 -12.87 -20.76 -31.22
N GLU A 325 -11.98 -21.75 -31.39
CA GLU A 325 -12.09 -23.03 -30.71
C GLU A 325 -11.97 -22.86 -29.18
N PRO A 326 -12.46 -23.81 -28.39
CA PRO A 326 -12.19 -23.83 -26.96
C PRO A 326 -10.70 -23.76 -26.67
N PHE A 327 -10.34 -23.05 -25.60
CA PHE A 327 -8.93 -22.90 -25.20
C PHE A 327 -8.27 -24.27 -25.00
N ASP A 328 -7.13 -24.49 -25.65
CA ASP A 328 -6.43 -25.79 -25.68
C ASP A 328 -5.52 -25.95 -24.43
N GLU A 329 -6.14 -26.30 -23.30
CA GLU A 329 -5.43 -26.57 -22.06
C GLU A 329 -4.49 -27.76 -22.18
N GLU A 330 -4.80 -28.75 -23.03
CA GLU A 330 -3.97 -29.97 -23.22
C GLU A 330 -2.62 -29.63 -23.86
N PHE A 331 -2.60 -28.69 -24.81
CA PHE A 331 -1.35 -28.20 -25.40
C PHE A 331 -0.38 -27.69 -24.34
N TYR A 332 -0.87 -26.92 -23.35
CA TYR A 332 -0.04 -26.31 -22.31
C TYR A 332 0.33 -27.27 -21.17
N LYS A 333 -0.16 -28.49 -21.14
CA LYS A 333 0.36 -29.55 -20.25
C LYS A 333 1.77 -30.00 -20.63
N GLU A 334 2.06 -30.00 -21.93
CA GLU A 334 3.33 -30.46 -22.50
C GLU A 334 4.24 -29.30 -22.93
N ASN A 335 3.71 -28.10 -23.08
CA ASN A 335 4.40 -26.90 -23.55
C ASN A 335 4.43 -25.81 -22.47
N GLU A 336 5.48 -24.99 -22.51
CA GLU A 336 5.60 -23.87 -21.61
C GLU A 336 4.57 -22.78 -21.97
N PHE A 337 3.83 -22.30 -20.98
CA PHE A 337 2.97 -21.12 -21.12
C PHE A 337 3.78 -19.87 -20.82
N VAL A 338 3.78 -18.92 -21.76
CA VAL A 338 4.39 -17.60 -21.58
C VAL A 338 3.29 -16.56 -21.47
N ALA A 339 3.14 -15.96 -20.30
CA ALA A 339 2.14 -14.93 -20.07
C ALA A 339 2.34 -13.75 -21.04
N GLY A 340 1.24 -13.32 -21.70
CA GLY A 340 1.27 -12.18 -22.63
C GLY A 340 1.78 -12.51 -24.04
N ASP A 341 2.16 -13.76 -24.36
CA ASP A 341 2.48 -14.16 -25.74
C ASP A 341 1.20 -14.32 -26.57
N ALA A 342 0.61 -13.18 -26.97
CA ALA A 342 -0.62 -13.14 -27.76
C ALA A 342 -0.49 -13.87 -29.10
N ALA A 343 0.70 -13.91 -29.71
CA ALA A 343 0.91 -14.54 -31.00
C ALA A 343 0.82 -16.08 -30.91
N GLU A 344 1.26 -16.67 -29.82
CA GLU A 344 1.08 -18.08 -29.57
C GLU A 344 -0.35 -18.36 -29.07
N LEU A 345 -0.84 -17.60 -28.09
CA LEU A 345 -2.19 -17.76 -27.54
C LEU A 345 -3.28 -17.73 -28.62
N SER A 346 -3.13 -16.88 -29.65
CA SER A 346 -4.11 -16.75 -30.72
C SER A 346 -4.36 -18.04 -31.52
N LYS A 347 -3.45 -19.02 -31.46
CA LYS A 347 -3.57 -20.31 -32.14
C LYS A 347 -4.33 -21.36 -31.33
N HIS A 348 -4.38 -21.17 -29.99
CA HIS A 348 -4.85 -22.17 -29.04
C HIS A 348 -6.25 -21.88 -28.48
N GLY A 349 -7.04 -21.09 -29.17
CA GLY A 349 -8.44 -20.88 -28.85
C GLY A 349 -8.69 -19.80 -27.79
N VAL A 350 -9.89 -19.85 -27.21
CA VAL A 350 -10.38 -18.87 -26.25
C VAL A 350 -11.29 -19.56 -25.22
N HIS A 351 -11.22 -19.14 -23.94
CA HIS A 351 -12.20 -19.57 -22.95
C HIS A 351 -13.60 -19.14 -23.37
N GLN A 352 -14.56 -20.05 -23.30
CA GLN A 352 -15.85 -19.91 -24.00
C GLN A 352 -16.70 -18.75 -23.51
N GLU A 353 -16.53 -18.29 -22.30
CA GLU A 353 -17.17 -17.10 -21.77
C GLU A 353 -16.68 -15.82 -22.47
N TYR A 354 -15.45 -15.78 -22.99
CA TYR A 354 -14.90 -14.64 -23.74
C TYR A 354 -15.13 -14.74 -25.26
N LEU A 355 -15.63 -15.86 -25.76
CA LEU A 355 -15.89 -16.06 -27.19
C LEU A 355 -16.82 -14.99 -27.80
N PRO A 356 -17.94 -14.59 -27.14
CA PRO A 356 -18.80 -13.55 -27.69
C PRO A 356 -18.08 -12.21 -27.85
N VAL A 357 -17.20 -11.84 -26.91
CA VAL A 357 -16.40 -10.61 -26.98
C VAL A 357 -15.44 -10.68 -28.17
N LEU A 358 -14.76 -11.80 -28.35
CA LEU A 358 -13.86 -11.99 -29.48
C LEU A 358 -14.59 -11.89 -30.82
N GLN A 359 -15.77 -12.50 -30.93
CA GLN A 359 -16.59 -12.47 -32.17
C GLN A 359 -17.06 -11.07 -32.52
N ASP A 360 -17.47 -10.28 -31.53
CA ASP A 360 -17.88 -8.88 -31.76
C ASP A 360 -16.66 -8.02 -32.07
N LEU A 361 -15.55 -8.21 -31.37
CA LEU A 361 -14.27 -7.53 -31.65
C LEU A 361 -13.78 -7.80 -33.08
N LYS A 362 -13.87 -9.05 -33.57
CA LYS A 362 -13.50 -9.37 -34.94
C LYS A 362 -14.32 -8.62 -35.98
N LYS A 363 -15.62 -8.42 -35.75
CA LYS A 363 -16.48 -7.60 -36.63
C LYS A 363 -16.02 -6.15 -36.64
N GLU A 364 -15.71 -5.60 -35.46
CA GLU A 364 -15.19 -4.23 -35.33
C GLU A 364 -13.85 -4.07 -36.04
N ILE A 365 -12.91 -5.01 -35.82
CA ILE A 365 -11.61 -5.01 -36.49
C ILE A 365 -11.76 -5.15 -38.01
N GLN A 366 -12.63 -6.02 -38.48
CA GLN A 366 -12.86 -6.17 -39.91
C GLN A 366 -13.36 -4.88 -40.54
N ALA A 367 -14.33 -4.20 -39.92
CA ALA A 367 -14.84 -2.91 -40.38
C ALA A 367 -13.74 -1.83 -40.44
N TYR A 368 -12.88 -1.79 -39.42
CA TYR A 368 -11.71 -0.90 -39.42
C TYR A 368 -10.73 -1.22 -40.56
N LEU A 369 -10.41 -2.49 -40.77
CA LEU A 369 -9.46 -2.92 -41.80
C LEU A 369 -10.01 -2.69 -43.20
N ASP A 370 -11.32 -2.86 -43.42
CA ASP A 370 -11.99 -2.53 -44.70
C ASP A 370 -11.86 -1.04 -45.05
N TRP A 371 -11.82 -0.17 -44.05
CA TRP A 371 -11.57 1.26 -44.23
C TRP A 371 -10.06 1.58 -44.35
N ALA A 372 -9.20 0.94 -43.54
CA ALA A 372 -7.79 1.26 -43.45
C ALA A 372 -6.95 0.68 -44.62
N GLN A 373 -7.23 -0.56 -45.04
CA GLN A 373 -6.40 -1.27 -46.02
C GLN A 373 -6.29 -0.55 -47.35
N PRO A 374 -7.37 0.00 -47.97
CA PRO A 374 -7.25 0.77 -49.22
C PRO A 374 -6.35 2.00 -49.09
N LYS A 375 -6.30 2.60 -47.90
CA LYS A 375 -5.45 3.77 -47.62
C LYS A 375 -3.97 3.35 -47.51
N LEU A 376 -3.70 2.24 -46.84
CA LEU A 376 -2.37 1.64 -46.77
C LEU A 376 -1.85 1.24 -48.16
N ASP A 377 -2.71 0.64 -48.99
CA ASP A 377 -2.39 0.23 -50.36
C ASP A 377 -2.10 1.45 -51.25
N ALA A 378 -2.74 2.60 -50.94
CA ALA A 378 -2.47 3.89 -51.58
C ALA A 378 -1.19 4.58 -51.05
N GLY A 379 -0.46 3.98 -50.11
CA GLY A 379 0.79 4.46 -49.56
C GLY A 379 0.66 5.41 -48.35
N ILE A 380 -0.52 5.55 -47.78
CA ILE A 380 -0.69 6.29 -46.53
C ILE A 380 -0.11 5.45 -45.39
N PRO A 381 0.84 5.95 -44.63
CA PRO A 381 1.45 5.17 -43.55
C PRO A 381 0.48 5.00 -42.37
N GLU A 382 0.64 3.91 -41.63
CA GLU A 382 -0.22 3.54 -40.49
C GLU A 382 -0.38 4.67 -39.47
N ASN A 383 0.70 5.38 -39.16
CA ASN A 383 0.70 6.51 -38.21
C ASN A 383 -0.01 7.79 -38.70
N GLN A 384 -0.65 7.77 -39.85
CA GLN A 384 -1.54 8.82 -40.33
C GLN A 384 -3.01 8.39 -40.26
N LEU A 385 -3.30 7.11 -40.04
CA LEU A 385 -4.66 6.61 -39.86
C LEU A 385 -5.18 6.92 -38.46
N ALA A 386 -6.49 7.05 -38.32
CA ALA A 386 -7.10 7.15 -36.99
C ALA A 386 -6.88 5.86 -36.19
N LEU A 387 -6.64 6.00 -34.89
CA LEU A 387 -6.43 4.86 -33.99
C LEU A 387 -7.70 4.06 -33.80
N PHE A 388 -7.61 2.74 -33.94
CA PHE A 388 -8.65 1.82 -33.52
C PHE A 388 -8.59 1.61 -32.01
N SER A 389 -9.66 1.81 -31.29
CA SER A 389 -9.77 1.45 -29.87
C SER A 389 -11.24 1.28 -29.50
N THR A 390 -11.62 0.12 -28.98
CA THR A 390 -13.01 -0.21 -28.61
C THR A 390 -13.07 -0.85 -27.22
N LEU A 391 -14.25 -0.88 -26.63
CA LEU A 391 -14.48 -1.58 -25.36
C LEU A 391 -14.18 -3.08 -25.47
N ASN A 392 -14.60 -3.71 -26.57
CA ASN A 392 -14.33 -5.13 -26.80
C ASN A 392 -12.83 -5.42 -26.92
N LEU A 393 -12.05 -4.51 -27.54
CA LEU A 393 -10.60 -4.63 -27.56
C LEU A 393 -10.03 -4.55 -26.14
N HIS A 394 -10.49 -3.60 -25.32
CA HIS A 394 -10.04 -3.46 -23.95
C HIS A 394 -10.36 -4.70 -23.10
N ILE A 395 -11.59 -5.19 -23.18
CA ILE A 395 -12.03 -6.40 -22.46
C ILE A 395 -11.21 -7.62 -22.90
N PHE A 396 -11.01 -7.80 -24.21
CA PHE A 396 -10.28 -8.95 -24.73
C PHE A 396 -8.79 -8.90 -24.39
N GLN A 397 -8.17 -7.72 -24.44
CA GLN A 397 -6.78 -7.53 -24.01
C GLN A 397 -6.61 -7.76 -22.50
N THR A 398 -7.57 -7.36 -21.68
CA THR A 398 -7.57 -7.65 -20.24
C THR A 398 -7.62 -9.16 -19.98
N TYR A 399 -8.40 -9.89 -20.78
CA TYR A 399 -8.46 -11.35 -20.70
C TYR A 399 -7.11 -11.99 -21.01
N TYR A 400 -6.58 -11.82 -22.24
CA TYR A 400 -5.36 -12.56 -22.62
C TYR A 400 -4.10 -12.00 -21.96
N GLY A 401 -4.07 -10.72 -21.62
CA GLY A 401 -2.96 -10.12 -20.87
C GLY A 401 -2.91 -10.57 -19.41
N GLY A 402 -4.05 -10.92 -18.83
CA GLY A 402 -4.17 -11.45 -17.47
C GLY A 402 -4.15 -12.97 -17.35
N LEU A 403 -4.21 -13.70 -18.49
CA LEU A 403 -4.25 -15.16 -18.51
C LEU A 403 -2.95 -15.76 -17.96
N ARG A 404 -3.06 -16.65 -17.00
CA ARG A 404 -1.92 -17.36 -16.41
C ARG A 404 -2.32 -18.73 -15.88
N GLN A 405 -1.33 -19.58 -15.64
CA GLN A 405 -1.52 -20.84 -14.91
C GLN A 405 -1.31 -20.62 -13.41
N SER A 406 -2.00 -21.40 -12.58
CA SER A 406 -1.66 -21.55 -11.16
C SER A 406 -0.22 -22.07 -11.00
N ALA A 407 0.36 -21.88 -9.81
CA ALA A 407 1.73 -22.31 -9.54
C ALA A 407 1.94 -23.82 -9.74
N ASP A 408 0.93 -24.63 -9.44
CA ASP A 408 0.94 -26.10 -9.63
C ASP A 408 0.46 -26.54 -11.02
N LYS A 409 0.12 -25.57 -11.90
CA LYS A 409 -0.43 -25.79 -13.26
C LYS A 409 -1.76 -26.54 -13.31
N SER A 410 -2.50 -26.61 -12.19
CA SER A 410 -3.78 -27.33 -12.12
C SER A 410 -4.96 -26.51 -12.61
N GLN A 411 -4.83 -25.17 -12.66
CA GLN A 411 -5.91 -24.24 -12.98
C GLN A 411 -5.44 -23.13 -13.90
N TRP A 412 -6.36 -22.61 -14.70
CA TRP A 412 -6.19 -21.39 -15.47
C TRP A 412 -6.83 -20.22 -14.74
N ILE A 413 -6.12 -19.10 -14.64
CA ILE A 413 -6.51 -17.91 -13.92
C ILE A 413 -6.63 -16.77 -14.93
N TYR A 414 -7.81 -16.19 -15.00
CA TYR A 414 -8.13 -15.01 -15.82
C TYR A 414 -9.29 -14.25 -15.19
N GLY A 415 -9.53 -13.01 -15.64
CA GLY A 415 -10.58 -12.17 -15.07
C GLY A 415 -11.99 -12.76 -15.28
N ASP A 416 -12.83 -12.66 -14.25
CA ASP A 416 -14.27 -12.89 -14.39
C ASP A 416 -14.85 -11.92 -15.41
N ILE A 417 -15.52 -12.44 -16.46
CA ILE A 417 -15.95 -11.63 -17.60
C ILE A 417 -16.97 -10.56 -17.22
N ASP A 418 -17.84 -10.83 -16.25
CA ASP A 418 -18.87 -9.87 -15.85
C ASP A 418 -18.25 -8.72 -15.06
N LEU A 419 -17.29 -9.02 -14.18
CA LEU A 419 -16.52 -8.02 -13.44
C LEU A 419 -15.63 -7.21 -14.39
N VAL A 420 -14.95 -7.85 -15.36
CA VAL A 420 -14.12 -7.16 -16.35
C VAL A 420 -14.97 -6.20 -17.21
N LYS A 421 -16.12 -6.66 -17.69
CA LYS A 421 -17.05 -5.82 -18.44
C LYS A 421 -17.57 -4.64 -17.61
N GLN A 422 -17.98 -4.90 -16.37
CA GLN A 422 -18.45 -3.85 -15.46
C GLN A 422 -17.35 -2.81 -15.24
N PHE A 423 -16.16 -3.25 -14.84
CA PHE A 423 -15.03 -2.36 -14.58
C PHE A 423 -14.67 -1.48 -15.79
N ILE A 424 -14.59 -2.08 -17.00
CA ILE A 424 -14.23 -1.35 -18.21
C ILE A 424 -15.34 -0.41 -18.66
N ASN A 425 -16.60 -0.83 -18.57
CA ASN A 425 -17.74 0.01 -18.96
C ASN A 425 -17.92 1.19 -18.01
N ASP A 426 -17.86 0.95 -16.69
CA ASP A 426 -18.02 2.01 -15.69
C ASP A 426 -16.84 2.99 -15.70
N GLY A 427 -15.65 2.52 -16.09
CA GLY A 427 -14.47 3.35 -16.29
C GLY A 427 -14.59 4.41 -17.39
N GLN A 428 -15.60 4.31 -18.27
CA GLN A 428 -15.83 5.30 -19.35
C GLN A 428 -16.19 6.68 -18.80
N GLY A 429 -16.94 6.75 -17.71
CA GLY A 429 -17.36 8.01 -17.09
C GLY A 429 -16.37 8.59 -16.07
N LEU A 430 -15.24 7.91 -15.82
CA LEU A 430 -14.32 8.33 -14.76
C LEU A 430 -13.67 9.70 -15.02
N LYS A 431 -13.25 9.95 -16.27
CA LYS A 431 -12.65 11.24 -16.65
C LYS A 431 -13.64 12.38 -16.42
N GLU A 432 -14.86 12.25 -16.94
CA GLU A 432 -15.91 13.24 -16.80
C GLU A 432 -16.26 13.52 -15.33
N TRP A 433 -16.38 12.45 -14.53
CA TRP A 433 -16.66 12.55 -13.12
C TRP A 433 -15.57 13.29 -12.34
N LEU A 434 -14.28 13.07 -12.69
CA LEU A 434 -13.15 13.77 -12.10
C LEU A 434 -13.09 15.24 -12.56
N GLU A 435 -13.35 15.52 -13.84
CA GLU A 435 -13.39 16.88 -14.37
C GLU A 435 -14.50 17.72 -13.72
N ASP A 436 -15.66 17.13 -13.44
CA ASP A 436 -16.74 17.78 -12.68
C ASP A 436 -16.32 18.16 -11.24
N GLN A 437 -15.28 17.52 -10.74
CA GLN A 437 -14.70 17.82 -9.43
C GLN A 437 -13.45 18.69 -9.51
N GLY A 438 -13.11 19.18 -10.70
CA GLY A 438 -12.03 20.13 -10.91
C GLY A 438 -10.70 19.51 -11.32
N ALA A 439 -10.65 18.23 -11.64
CA ALA A 439 -9.46 17.62 -12.23
C ALA A 439 -9.20 18.08 -13.65
N HIS A 440 -7.94 18.07 -14.07
CA HIS A 440 -7.52 18.42 -15.43
C HIS A 440 -6.68 17.30 -16.04
N PHE A 441 -6.93 17.05 -17.33
CA PHE A 441 -6.22 16.00 -18.08
C PHE A 441 -5.60 16.57 -19.36
N LEU A 442 -4.48 15.99 -19.77
CA LEU A 442 -3.84 16.30 -21.05
C LEU A 442 -4.71 15.73 -22.18
N GLU A 443 -5.07 16.61 -23.12
CA GLU A 443 -6.07 16.28 -24.15
C GLU A 443 -5.46 15.83 -25.49
N ASP A 444 -4.17 16.11 -25.70
CA ASP A 444 -3.49 15.94 -26.98
C ASP A 444 -2.48 14.79 -26.98
N GLN A 445 -2.36 14.06 -25.89
CA GLN A 445 -1.42 12.95 -25.74
C GLN A 445 -2.15 11.64 -25.47
N GLN A 446 -1.85 10.64 -26.31
CA GLN A 446 -2.20 9.27 -26.00
C GLN A 446 -0.91 8.50 -25.74
N ASN A 447 -0.73 8.13 -24.49
CA ASN A 447 0.41 7.37 -24.04
C ASN A 447 0.04 5.90 -23.85
N THR A 448 1.05 5.07 -23.81
CA THR A 448 0.97 3.72 -23.29
C THR A 448 2.10 3.53 -22.30
N LEU A 449 1.80 3.02 -21.12
CA LEU A 449 2.79 2.70 -20.09
C LEU A 449 3.20 1.23 -20.15
N ILE A 450 4.28 0.91 -19.46
CA ILE A 450 4.74 -0.47 -19.27
C ILE A 450 3.60 -1.28 -18.65
N GLY A 451 3.18 -2.36 -19.35
CA GLY A 451 2.08 -3.22 -18.95
C GLY A 451 0.73 -2.90 -19.60
N ALA A 452 0.57 -1.73 -20.21
CA ALA A 452 -0.59 -1.47 -21.08
C ALA A 452 -0.41 -2.16 -22.44
N LEU A 453 -1.48 -2.78 -22.93
CA LEU A 453 -1.47 -3.49 -24.20
C LEU A 453 -1.94 -2.64 -25.38
N TRP A 454 -2.40 -1.39 -25.10
CA TRP A 454 -2.92 -0.51 -26.15
C TRP A 454 -2.87 0.96 -25.75
N TYR A 455 -3.00 1.83 -26.73
CA TYR A 455 -2.99 3.30 -26.58
C TYR A 455 -4.38 3.79 -26.16
N ARG A 456 -4.63 3.91 -24.84
CA ARG A 456 -5.90 4.37 -24.26
C ARG A 456 -5.75 5.02 -22.87
N GLU A 457 -4.57 5.53 -22.59
CA GLU A 457 -4.30 6.13 -21.30
C GLU A 457 -4.71 7.59 -21.25
N ASN A 458 -5.35 7.97 -20.16
CA ASN A 458 -5.64 9.35 -19.80
C ASN A 458 -4.56 9.80 -18.82
N GLU A 459 -3.93 10.92 -19.10
CA GLU A 459 -2.86 11.49 -18.30
C GLU A 459 -3.31 12.81 -17.69
N TYR A 460 -3.09 13.01 -16.40
CA TYR A 460 -3.40 14.26 -15.71
C TYR A 460 -2.41 15.36 -16.09
N GLU A 461 -2.82 16.62 -15.89
CA GLU A 461 -1.90 17.74 -16.04
C GLU A 461 -0.78 17.68 -14.98
N PRO A 462 0.50 17.86 -15.36
CA PRO A 462 1.63 17.72 -14.44
C PRO A 462 1.58 18.65 -13.21
N GLN A 463 0.88 19.79 -13.28
CA GLN A 463 0.74 20.74 -12.18
C GLN A 463 -0.14 20.21 -11.04
N ASP A 464 -1.14 19.38 -11.38
CA ASP A 464 -2.10 18.87 -10.42
C ASP A 464 -1.57 17.63 -9.70
N GLY A 465 -0.79 16.80 -10.42
CA GLY A 465 -0.34 15.51 -9.91
C GLY A 465 -1.49 14.60 -9.48
N ASN A 466 -1.16 13.52 -8.82
CA ASN A 466 -2.17 12.57 -8.34
C ASN A 466 -3.07 13.15 -7.24
N TRP A 467 -2.51 14.01 -6.39
CA TRP A 467 -3.28 14.64 -5.32
C TRP A 467 -4.35 15.57 -5.89
N GLY A 468 -3.95 16.52 -6.73
CA GLY A 468 -4.88 17.48 -7.36
C GLY A 468 -5.95 16.79 -8.19
N THR A 469 -5.54 15.77 -8.95
CA THR A 469 -6.45 15.08 -9.89
C THR A 469 -7.46 14.18 -9.17
N TYR A 470 -7.02 13.38 -8.18
CA TYR A 470 -7.85 12.27 -7.66
C TYR A 470 -8.41 12.52 -6.27
N PHE A 471 -7.90 13.50 -5.50
CA PHE A 471 -8.25 13.65 -4.09
C PHE A 471 -8.86 15.00 -3.72
N VAL A 472 -8.36 16.11 -4.23
CA VAL A 472 -8.82 17.46 -3.82
C VAL A 472 -10.33 17.63 -4.01
N GLY A 473 -10.86 17.34 -5.19
CA GLY A 473 -12.29 17.46 -5.48
C GLY A 473 -13.16 16.48 -4.68
N PRO A 474 -12.85 15.16 -4.76
CA PRO A 474 -13.59 14.15 -4.01
C PRO A 474 -13.56 14.34 -2.49
N VAL A 475 -12.40 14.67 -1.90
CA VAL A 475 -12.29 14.97 -0.45
C VAL A 475 -13.17 16.15 -0.07
N LYS A 476 -13.17 17.21 -0.88
CA LYS A 476 -14.06 18.36 -0.68
C LYS A 476 -15.54 17.97 -0.76
N THR A 477 -15.89 17.04 -1.64
CA THR A 477 -17.27 16.53 -1.79
C THR A 477 -17.70 15.74 -0.54
N ILE A 478 -16.81 14.91 0.00
CA ILE A 478 -17.06 14.11 1.22
C ILE A 478 -17.13 15.02 2.45
N GLY A 479 -16.26 16.01 2.53
CA GLY A 479 -15.97 16.83 3.71
C GLY A 479 -14.95 16.13 4.63
N GLU A 480 -13.90 16.87 5.00
CA GLU A 480 -12.78 16.35 5.79
C GLU A 480 -13.23 15.76 7.13
N ASP A 481 -14.23 16.36 7.79
CA ASP A 481 -14.79 15.87 9.06
C ASP A 481 -15.40 14.46 8.96
N ASN A 482 -15.68 13.98 7.76
CA ASN A 482 -16.21 12.63 7.50
C ASN A 482 -15.11 11.61 7.20
N ILE A 483 -13.83 11.99 7.33
CA ILE A 483 -12.68 11.13 7.11
C ILE A 483 -11.90 10.96 8.41
N MET A 484 -11.94 9.77 8.98
CA MET A 484 -11.17 9.43 10.18
C MET A 484 -9.81 8.90 9.78
N LEU A 485 -8.80 9.74 9.79
CA LEU A 485 -7.39 9.36 9.58
C LEU A 485 -6.79 8.71 10.83
N ARG A 486 -5.63 8.06 10.69
CA ARG A 486 -4.90 7.36 11.77
C ARG A 486 -5.81 6.40 12.55
N THR A 487 -6.77 5.77 11.86
CA THR A 487 -7.79 4.90 12.44
C THR A 487 -7.80 3.57 11.69
N THR A 488 -7.40 2.50 12.35
CA THR A 488 -7.26 1.17 11.76
C THR A 488 -8.52 0.36 11.95
N ALA A 489 -9.19 -0.02 10.87
CA ALA A 489 -10.31 -0.96 10.91
C ALA A 489 -9.81 -2.35 11.33
N THR A 490 -10.48 -2.96 12.31
CA THR A 490 -10.07 -4.25 12.90
C THR A 490 -11.04 -5.37 12.57
N ASP A 491 -12.35 -5.10 12.58
CA ASP A 491 -13.39 -6.10 12.41
C ASP A 491 -14.60 -5.56 11.66
N LEU A 492 -15.33 -6.46 11.00
CA LEU A 492 -16.68 -6.18 10.50
C LEU A 492 -17.73 -6.53 11.57
N ILE A 493 -18.72 -5.66 11.72
CA ILE A 493 -19.90 -5.97 12.54
C ILE A 493 -20.87 -6.73 11.63
N ILE A 494 -21.19 -7.97 12.02
CA ILE A 494 -22.09 -8.84 11.26
C ILE A 494 -23.28 -9.20 12.13
N GLU A 495 -24.49 -8.84 11.67
CA GLU A 495 -25.75 -9.12 12.33
C GLU A 495 -26.67 -9.86 11.35
N ASP A 496 -27.18 -11.01 11.75
CA ASP A 496 -28.06 -11.87 10.92
C ASP A 496 -27.46 -12.18 9.53
N GLY A 497 -26.12 -12.37 9.47
CA GLY A 497 -25.39 -12.65 8.23
C GLY A 497 -25.19 -11.45 7.30
N LYS A 498 -25.49 -10.23 7.77
CA LYS A 498 -25.26 -8.98 7.03
C LYS A 498 -24.21 -8.14 7.72
N VAL A 499 -23.37 -7.49 6.93
CA VAL A 499 -22.42 -6.50 7.45
C VAL A 499 -23.18 -5.22 7.75
N THR A 500 -23.20 -4.81 9.03
CA THR A 500 -23.91 -3.62 9.54
C THR A 500 -22.97 -2.55 10.07
N GLY A 501 -21.65 -2.75 9.98
CA GLY A 501 -20.70 -1.76 10.43
C GLY A 501 -19.27 -2.27 10.50
N VAL A 502 -18.42 -1.46 11.11
CA VAL A 502 -16.97 -1.67 11.24
C VAL A 502 -16.56 -1.32 12.68
N LYS A 503 -15.65 -2.12 13.25
CA LYS A 503 -14.87 -1.75 14.43
C LYS A 503 -13.50 -1.25 14.00
N ALA A 504 -12.99 -0.25 14.68
CA ALA A 504 -11.69 0.31 14.42
C ALA A 504 -11.04 0.81 15.71
N THR A 505 -9.74 1.06 15.65
CA THR A 505 -8.96 1.63 16.73
C THR A 505 -8.15 2.82 16.19
N ARG A 506 -8.24 3.95 16.85
CA ARG A 506 -7.40 5.13 16.54
C ARG A 506 -5.98 4.95 17.05
N TYR A 507 -5.07 5.75 16.53
CA TYR A 507 -3.64 5.74 16.91
C TYR A 507 -3.40 5.91 18.42
N ASP A 508 -4.32 6.58 19.15
CA ASP A 508 -4.27 6.82 20.59
C ASP A 508 -4.92 5.68 21.42
N GLY A 509 -5.34 4.60 20.77
CA GLY A 509 -6.02 3.46 21.40
C GLY A 509 -7.53 3.65 21.58
N THR A 510 -8.12 4.77 21.14
CA THR A 510 -9.56 5.02 21.23
C THR A 510 -10.32 4.02 20.34
N GLU A 511 -11.28 3.32 20.94
CA GLU A 511 -12.15 2.40 20.20
C GLU A 511 -13.18 3.16 19.36
N VAL A 512 -13.39 2.70 18.13
CA VAL A 512 -14.39 3.25 17.20
C VAL A 512 -15.34 2.16 16.76
N THR A 513 -16.64 2.41 16.88
CA THR A 513 -17.71 1.58 16.33
C THR A 513 -18.49 2.40 15.32
N ALA A 514 -18.39 2.05 14.04
CA ALA A 514 -19.07 2.73 12.94
C ALA A 514 -20.20 1.84 12.40
N HIS A 515 -21.46 2.26 12.60
CA HIS A 515 -22.63 1.55 12.08
C HIS A 515 -22.99 2.09 10.68
N ALA A 516 -23.28 1.16 9.75
CA ALA A 516 -23.70 1.46 8.39
C ALA A 516 -25.18 1.07 8.18
N THR A 517 -26.03 2.03 7.85
CA THR A 517 -27.46 1.76 7.64
C THR A 517 -27.76 1.15 6.26
N LYS A 518 -26.89 1.39 5.27
CA LYS A 518 -27.04 0.88 3.90
C LYS A 518 -25.96 -0.12 3.52
N GLY A 519 -24.72 0.06 3.98
CA GLY A 519 -23.66 -0.90 3.71
C GLY A 519 -22.26 -0.40 4.02
N VAL A 520 -21.31 -1.34 3.91
CA VAL A 520 -19.88 -1.10 4.08
C VAL A 520 -19.17 -1.32 2.75
N VAL A 521 -18.29 -0.40 2.38
CA VAL A 521 -17.39 -0.54 1.23
C VAL A 521 -15.98 -0.86 1.73
N LEU A 522 -15.43 -2.01 1.35
CA LEU A 522 -14.05 -2.37 1.62
C LEU A 522 -13.16 -1.92 0.45
N ALA A 523 -12.37 -0.88 0.68
CA ALA A 523 -11.45 -0.30 -0.30
C ALA A 523 -10.00 -0.31 0.24
N THR A 524 -9.64 -1.39 0.94
CA THR A 524 -8.40 -1.54 1.70
C THR A 524 -7.15 -1.79 0.84
N GLY A 525 -7.30 -1.79 -0.48
CA GLY A 525 -6.23 -2.02 -1.44
C GLY A 525 -5.83 -3.49 -1.58
N GLY A 526 -4.68 -3.73 -2.20
CA GLY A 526 -4.16 -5.08 -2.41
C GLY A 526 -3.44 -5.62 -1.16
N TYR A 527 -3.28 -6.94 -1.13
CA TYR A 527 -2.63 -7.65 0.00
C TYR A 527 -1.24 -8.21 -0.35
N ALA A 528 -0.61 -7.71 -1.42
CA ALA A 528 0.70 -8.20 -1.87
C ALA A 528 1.82 -8.08 -0.81
N ALA A 529 1.70 -7.14 0.13
CA ALA A 529 2.62 -6.99 1.25
C ALA A 529 2.36 -8.01 2.39
N ASN A 530 1.21 -8.68 2.43
CA ASN A 530 0.91 -9.74 3.38
C ASN A 530 1.26 -11.10 2.76
N ILE A 531 2.52 -11.52 2.94
CA ILE A 531 3.05 -12.75 2.33
C ILE A 531 2.25 -13.98 2.74
N ASN A 532 1.76 -14.06 3.98
CA ASN A 532 0.98 -15.19 4.43
C ASN A 532 -0.34 -15.28 3.65
N LEU A 533 -1.05 -14.15 3.54
CA LEU A 533 -2.29 -14.09 2.77
C LEU A 533 -2.06 -14.36 1.28
N VAL A 534 -0.93 -13.90 0.73
CA VAL A 534 -0.52 -14.22 -0.65
C VAL A 534 -0.31 -15.74 -0.80
N LEU A 535 0.42 -16.37 0.12
CA LEU A 535 0.68 -17.81 0.07
C LEU A 535 -0.58 -18.66 0.25
N GLU A 536 -1.51 -18.23 1.13
CA GLU A 536 -2.79 -18.89 1.34
C GLU A 536 -3.70 -18.83 0.10
N ASN A 537 -3.59 -17.78 -0.70
CA ASN A 537 -4.44 -17.53 -1.87
C ASN A 537 -3.69 -17.70 -3.20
N ASN A 538 -2.42 -18.09 -3.19
CA ASN A 538 -1.66 -18.40 -4.39
C ASN A 538 -1.92 -19.84 -4.81
N ILE A 539 -2.96 -20.02 -5.61
CA ILE A 539 -3.36 -21.29 -6.21
C ILE A 539 -2.44 -21.67 -7.38
#